data_15df103fc9f351a6e5104f4d3668e80e
#
_entry.id   15df103fc9f351a6e5104f4d3668e80e
#
_cell.length_a   1.000
_cell.length_b   1.000
_cell.length_c   1.000
_cell.angle_alpha   90.00
_cell.angle_beta   90.00
_cell.angle_gamma   90.00
#
_symmetry.space_group_name_H-M   'P 1'
#
loop_
_entity.id
_entity.type
_entity.pdbx_description
1 polymer ?
#
loop_
_entity_poly.entity_id
_entity_poly.type
_entity_poly.pdbx_seq_one_letter_code
_entity_poly.pdbx_strand_id
1 'polypeptide(L)'
;IHYSFDNFRFLEGNIIDLELKEKFDSIILASTIEHVGLSGRYNSPEDKDGDLKTMQKIKDLLIEGGEVILTIPVGQDMVFKPFHRIYGKERLPVLLEGFEVVASEFWIKSDKVNWKEVSKEKALSEIGSECYYGLGLFKLKLTL
;
A
#
# COMPACT_ATOMS: atom_id res chain seq x y z
N ILE A 1 16.75 19.50 8.42
CA ILE A 1 15.73 20.36 9.07
C ILE A 1 15.01 19.47 10.06
N HIS A 2 15.28 19.65 11.37
CA HIS A 2 14.55 18.94 12.42
C HIS A 2 13.31 19.78 12.79
N TYR A 3 12.12 19.30 12.41
CA TYR A 3 10.88 19.79 13.00
C TYR A 3 10.56 18.87 14.19
N SER A 4 10.65 19.36 15.42
CA SER A 4 10.10 18.69 16.58
C SER A 4 8.70 19.25 16.83
N PHE A 5 7.71 18.44 16.60
CA PHE A 5 6.36 18.69 17.11
C PHE A 5 6.19 17.82 18.36
N ASP A 6 5.57 18.34 19.41
CA ASP A 6 5.45 17.65 20.69
C ASP A 6 4.78 16.26 20.63
N ASN A 7 4.04 15.98 19.54
CA ASN A 7 3.32 14.73 19.31
C ASN A 7 3.77 13.99 18.04
N PHE A 8 5.00 14.25 17.54
CA PHE A 8 5.52 13.63 16.34
C PHE A 8 6.87 12.96 16.60
N ARG A 9 6.99 11.69 16.22
CA ARG A 9 8.23 10.94 16.26
C ARG A 9 8.57 10.43 14.86
N PHE A 10 9.70 10.84 14.33
CA PHE A 10 10.25 10.31 13.08
C PHE A 10 11.14 9.11 13.37
N LEU A 11 10.90 8.01 12.64
CA LEU A 11 11.73 6.81 12.66
C LEU A 11 12.23 6.53 11.25
N GLU A 12 13.52 6.37 11.10
CA GLU A 12 14.16 6.00 9.83
C GLU A 12 14.47 4.51 9.84
N GLY A 13 14.10 3.79 8.79
CA GLY A 13 14.40 2.37 8.64
C GLY A 13 13.41 1.65 7.72
N ASN A 14 13.70 0.37 7.49
CA ASN A 14 12.78 -0.52 6.81
C ASN A 14 11.70 -0.98 7.79
N ILE A 15 10.43 -0.77 7.47
CA ILE A 15 9.30 -1.12 8.34
C ILE A 15 9.30 -2.60 8.76
N ILE A 16 9.78 -3.50 7.91
CA ILE A 16 9.84 -4.94 8.21
C ILE A 16 10.78 -5.21 9.38
N ASP A 17 11.88 -4.47 9.47
CA ASP A 17 12.95 -4.65 10.43
C ASP A 17 12.78 -3.78 11.70
N LEU A 18 11.85 -2.82 11.68
CA LEU A 18 11.60 -1.95 12.82
C LEU A 18 10.97 -2.73 13.99
N GLU A 19 11.61 -2.66 15.14
CA GLU A 19 11.09 -3.19 16.41
C GLU A 19 10.28 -2.09 17.13
N LEU A 20 8.99 -2.07 16.90
CA LEU A 20 8.05 -1.20 17.60
C LEU A 20 7.28 -2.02 18.63
N LYS A 21 7.26 -1.55 19.88
CA LYS A 21 6.50 -2.18 20.97
C LYS A 21 5.08 -1.62 21.07
N GLU A 22 4.90 -0.43 20.53
CA GLU A 22 3.62 0.26 20.54
C GLU A 22 2.66 -0.38 19.54
N LYS A 23 1.37 -0.30 19.86
CA LYS A 23 0.27 -0.63 18.96
C LYS A 23 -0.44 0.66 18.55
N PHE A 24 -1.06 0.64 17.39
CA PHE A 24 -1.70 1.81 16.80
C PHE A 24 -3.18 1.54 16.54
N ASP A 25 -4.01 2.55 16.75
CA ASP A 25 -5.44 2.53 16.39
C ASP A 25 -5.62 2.65 14.87
N SER A 26 -4.72 3.38 14.22
CA SER A 26 -4.77 3.61 12.78
C SER A 26 -3.37 3.73 12.19
N ILE A 27 -3.18 3.14 11.00
CA ILE A 27 -1.96 3.23 10.21
C ILE A 27 -2.31 3.73 8.81
N ILE A 28 -1.54 4.69 8.30
CA ILE A 28 -1.73 5.25 6.96
C ILE A 28 -0.57 4.85 6.06
N LEU A 29 -0.88 4.19 4.95
CA LEU A 29 0.03 3.76 3.90
C LEU A 29 -0.34 4.46 2.59
N ALA A 30 0.19 5.66 2.38
CA ALA A 30 -0.11 6.45 1.19
C ALA A 30 0.95 6.21 0.11
N SER A 31 0.64 5.41 -0.90
CA SER A 31 1.53 5.07 -2.03
C SER A 31 2.94 4.68 -1.56
N THR A 32 3.00 3.69 -0.69
CA THR A 32 4.24 3.27 0.00
C THR A 32 4.55 1.80 -0.22
N ILE A 33 3.55 0.93 -0.01
CA ILE A 33 3.75 -0.51 0.08
C ILE A 33 4.14 -1.14 -1.26
N GLU A 34 3.73 -0.55 -2.36
CA GLU A 34 4.04 -0.96 -3.73
C GLU A 34 5.54 -0.91 -4.06
N HIS A 35 6.32 -0.18 -3.26
CA HIS A 35 7.76 -0.03 -3.44
C HIS A 35 8.58 -1.00 -2.59
N VAL A 36 8.01 -1.56 -1.54
CA VAL A 36 8.75 -2.38 -0.57
C VAL A 36 9.25 -3.66 -1.21
N GLY A 37 10.56 -3.93 -1.06
CA GLY A 37 11.20 -5.10 -1.65
C GLY A 37 11.52 -4.99 -3.14
N LEU A 38 11.37 -3.80 -3.75
CA LEU A 38 11.89 -3.52 -5.08
C LEU A 38 13.29 -2.90 -4.94
N SER A 39 14.31 -3.65 -5.36
CA SER A 39 15.71 -3.20 -5.29
C SER A 39 15.98 -2.03 -6.24
N GLY A 40 16.95 -1.19 -5.87
CA GLY A 40 17.53 -0.14 -6.72
C GLY A 40 17.01 1.26 -6.47
N ARG A 41 15.84 1.49 -5.88
CA ARG A 41 15.31 2.83 -5.62
C ARG A 41 15.63 3.34 -4.20
N TYR A 42 15.53 2.48 -3.20
CA TYR A 42 15.68 2.85 -1.78
C TYR A 42 16.83 2.12 -1.09
N ASN A 43 17.79 1.60 -1.88
CA ASN A 43 18.92 0.83 -1.38
C ASN A 43 18.54 -0.34 -0.46
N SER A 44 17.33 -0.87 -0.65
CA SER A 44 16.82 -2.03 0.08
C SER A 44 17.10 -3.32 -0.68
N PRO A 45 17.29 -4.46 0.01
CA PRO A 45 17.41 -5.75 -0.65
C PRO A 45 16.15 -6.09 -1.44
N GLU A 46 16.32 -6.86 -2.50
CA GLU A 46 15.18 -7.35 -3.26
C GLU A 46 14.42 -8.42 -2.47
N ASP A 47 13.12 -8.24 -2.34
CA ASP A 47 12.20 -9.19 -1.76
C ASP A 47 10.88 -9.15 -2.54
N LYS A 48 10.60 -10.21 -3.30
CA LYS A 48 9.39 -10.29 -4.13
C LYS A 48 8.10 -10.18 -3.34
N ASP A 49 8.12 -10.52 -2.06
CA ASP A 49 6.99 -10.51 -1.13
C ASP A 49 7.13 -9.44 -0.02
N GLY A 50 8.00 -8.43 -0.23
CA GLY A 50 8.24 -7.37 0.74
C GLY A 50 6.97 -6.58 1.10
N ASP A 51 6.06 -6.37 0.14
CA ASP A 51 4.76 -5.76 0.37
C ASP A 51 3.85 -6.65 1.25
N LEU A 52 3.81 -7.96 1.02
CA LEU A 52 3.03 -8.89 1.83
C LEU A 52 3.57 -8.99 3.27
N LYS A 53 4.90 -9.04 3.42
CA LYS A 53 5.56 -9.01 4.73
C LYS A 53 5.29 -7.71 5.47
N THR A 54 5.26 -6.59 4.74
CA THR A 54 4.88 -5.29 5.32
C THR A 54 3.44 -5.33 5.81
N MET A 55 2.48 -5.84 5.04
CA MET A 55 1.09 -5.96 5.52
C MET A 55 0.98 -6.88 6.74
N GLN A 56 1.76 -7.95 6.81
CA GLN A 56 1.81 -8.78 8.02
C GLN A 56 2.35 -7.98 9.22
N LYS A 57 3.42 -7.22 9.04
CA LYS A 57 3.95 -6.32 10.08
C LYS A 57 2.93 -5.27 10.53
N ILE A 58 2.16 -4.71 9.60
CA ILE A 58 1.07 -3.77 9.90
C ILE A 58 0.00 -4.41 10.80
N LYS A 59 -0.39 -5.67 10.53
CA LYS A 59 -1.33 -6.40 11.41
C LYS A 59 -0.76 -6.52 12.83
N ASP A 60 0.53 -6.84 12.94
CA ASP A 60 1.19 -6.97 14.23
C ASP A 60 1.31 -5.64 14.99
N LEU A 61 1.25 -4.51 14.30
CA LEU A 61 1.33 -3.17 14.90
C LEU A 61 -0.05 -2.57 15.24
N LEU A 62 -1.14 -3.12 14.75
CA LEU A 62 -2.48 -2.63 15.07
C LEU A 62 -3.01 -3.18 16.40
N ILE A 63 -3.83 -2.39 17.07
CA ILE A 63 -4.71 -2.90 18.13
C ILE A 63 -5.81 -3.77 17.49
N GLU A 64 -6.52 -4.54 18.31
CA GLU A 64 -7.74 -5.23 17.90
C GLU A 64 -8.76 -4.25 17.33
N GLY A 65 -9.27 -4.52 16.12
CA GLY A 65 -10.18 -3.63 15.41
C GLY A 65 -9.56 -2.35 14.87
N GLY A 66 -8.23 -2.22 14.92
CA GLY A 66 -7.49 -1.10 14.35
C GLY A 66 -7.66 -1.00 12.84
N GLU A 67 -7.44 0.19 12.30
CA GLU A 67 -7.74 0.52 10.90
C GLU A 67 -6.48 0.83 10.08
N VAL A 68 -6.54 0.53 8.79
CA VAL A 68 -5.53 0.97 7.81
C VAL A 68 -6.20 1.82 6.74
N ILE A 69 -5.60 2.98 6.46
CA ILE A 69 -5.90 3.75 5.26
C ILE A 69 -4.79 3.46 4.24
N LEU A 70 -5.17 2.85 3.14
CA LEU A 70 -4.23 2.38 2.13
C LEU A 70 -4.54 2.99 0.78
N THR A 71 -3.52 3.52 0.11
CA THR A 71 -3.60 3.88 -1.32
C THR A 71 -2.50 3.18 -2.10
N ILE A 72 -2.87 2.53 -3.20
CA ILE A 72 -1.95 1.73 -4.02
C ILE A 72 -2.29 1.81 -5.51
N PRO A 73 -1.31 1.61 -6.40
CA PRO A 73 -1.55 1.38 -7.83
C PRO A 73 -2.38 0.12 -8.04
N VAL A 74 -3.43 0.22 -8.85
CA VAL A 74 -4.25 -0.93 -9.26
C VAL A 74 -4.36 -1.05 -10.77
N GLY A 75 -4.55 -2.27 -11.27
CA GLY A 75 -4.64 -2.59 -12.68
C GLY A 75 -4.50 -4.10 -12.90
N GLN A 76 -4.02 -4.52 -14.04
CA GLN A 76 -3.54 -5.90 -14.22
C GLN A 76 -2.26 -6.10 -13.40
N ASP A 77 -2.13 -7.25 -12.73
CA ASP A 77 -0.98 -7.55 -11.88
C ASP A 77 0.34 -7.39 -12.65
N MET A 78 1.21 -6.52 -12.17
CA MET A 78 2.48 -6.19 -12.82
C MET A 78 3.52 -5.65 -11.83
N VAL A 79 4.79 -5.82 -12.16
CA VAL A 79 5.92 -5.27 -11.41
C VAL A 79 6.83 -4.50 -12.36
N PHE A 80 6.98 -3.21 -12.12
CA PHE A 80 7.91 -2.33 -12.83
C PHE A 80 9.11 -2.01 -11.94
N LYS A 81 10.19 -2.77 -12.09
CA LYS A 81 11.43 -2.52 -11.35
C LYS A 81 12.19 -1.30 -11.94
N PRO A 82 12.75 -0.43 -11.09
CA PRO A 82 12.71 -0.44 -9.62
C PRO A 82 11.52 0.37 -9.05
N PHE A 83 10.51 0.68 -9.83
CA PHE A 83 9.53 1.71 -9.53
C PHE A 83 8.44 1.25 -8.56
N HIS A 84 7.54 0.36 -9.01
CA HIS A 84 6.37 -0.04 -8.22
C HIS A 84 5.74 -1.35 -8.69
N ARG A 85 4.86 -1.88 -7.85
CA ARG A 85 3.91 -2.93 -8.21
C ARG A 85 2.57 -2.30 -8.58
N ILE A 86 1.84 -2.97 -9.44
CA ILE A 86 0.42 -2.74 -9.74
C ILE A 86 -0.33 -3.97 -9.26
N TYR A 87 -1.36 -3.75 -8.46
CA TYR A 87 -2.14 -4.81 -7.81
C TYR A 87 -3.41 -5.11 -8.60
N GLY A 88 -3.53 -6.32 -9.07
CA GLY A 88 -4.64 -6.81 -9.85
C GLY A 88 -5.46 -7.87 -9.15
N LYS A 89 -6.09 -8.73 -9.97
CA LYS A 89 -7.02 -9.74 -9.48
C LYS A 89 -6.37 -10.83 -8.64
N GLU A 90 -5.06 -11.08 -8.83
CA GLU A 90 -4.33 -12.13 -8.14
C GLU A 90 -3.69 -11.60 -6.85
N ARG A 91 -2.89 -10.53 -6.93
CA ARG A 91 -2.12 -10.05 -5.79
C ARG A 91 -2.93 -9.20 -4.80
N LEU A 92 -3.91 -8.42 -5.28
CA LEU A 92 -4.70 -7.57 -4.40
C LEU A 92 -5.44 -8.34 -3.29
N PRO A 93 -6.12 -9.48 -3.56
CA PRO A 93 -6.75 -10.26 -2.50
C PRO A 93 -5.75 -10.78 -1.46
N VAL A 94 -4.56 -11.21 -1.90
CA VAL A 94 -3.50 -11.70 -1.00
C VAL A 94 -2.95 -10.57 -0.14
N LEU A 95 -2.76 -9.38 -0.72
CA LEU A 95 -2.32 -8.19 0.02
C LEU A 95 -3.29 -7.81 1.14
N LEU A 96 -4.59 -7.93 0.89
CA LEU A 96 -5.65 -7.54 1.83
C LEU A 96 -6.08 -8.67 2.78
N GLU A 97 -5.45 -9.85 2.70
CA GLU A 97 -5.80 -10.99 3.56
C GLU A 97 -5.67 -10.64 5.05
N GLY A 98 -6.68 -11.01 5.84
CA GLY A 98 -6.77 -10.71 7.28
C GLY A 98 -7.30 -9.32 7.60
N PHE A 99 -7.79 -8.61 6.59
CA PHE A 99 -8.52 -7.35 6.77
C PHE A 99 -9.92 -7.44 6.18
N GLU A 100 -10.87 -6.83 6.86
CA GLU A 100 -12.16 -6.46 6.28
C GLU A 100 -12.00 -5.16 5.48
N VAL A 101 -12.47 -5.14 4.24
CA VAL A 101 -12.55 -3.91 3.43
C VAL A 101 -13.82 -3.16 3.80
N VAL A 102 -13.69 -2.16 4.67
CA VAL A 102 -14.82 -1.33 5.15
C VAL A 102 -15.32 -0.38 4.06
N ALA A 103 -14.39 0.20 3.30
CA ALA A 103 -14.69 1.05 2.15
C ALA A 103 -13.57 0.94 1.11
N SER A 104 -13.92 1.13 -0.15
CA SER A 104 -12.93 1.23 -1.23
C SER A 104 -13.44 2.10 -2.37
N GLU A 105 -12.52 2.81 -3.00
CA GLU A 105 -12.74 3.61 -4.19
C GLU A 105 -11.67 3.28 -5.22
N PHE A 106 -12.04 3.38 -6.50
CA PHE A 106 -11.15 3.08 -7.62
C PHE A 106 -11.18 4.21 -8.64
N TRP A 107 -10.00 4.63 -9.05
CA TRP A 107 -9.81 5.77 -9.94
C TRP A 107 -8.88 5.41 -11.09
N ILE A 108 -9.15 5.93 -12.29
CA ILE A 108 -8.25 5.87 -13.44
C ILE A 108 -8.03 7.27 -14.01
N LYS A 109 -6.93 7.46 -14.70
CA LYS A 109 -6.73 8.70 -15.49
C LYS A 109 -7.51 8.59 -16.80
N SER A 110 -8.54 9.42 -16.95
CA SER A 110 -9.35 9.48 -18.20
C SER A 110 -8.59 10.12 -19.35
N ASP A 111 -7.72 11.03 -19.01
CA ASP A 111 -6.68 11.62 -19.84
C ASP A 111 -5.37 11.59 -19.00
N LYS A 112 -4.29 12.10 -19.50
CA LYS A 112 -3.00 12.06 -18.77
C LYS A 112 -2.99 12.87 -17.45
N VAL A 113 -4.05 13.59 -17.14
CA VAL A 113 -4.08 14.58 -16.04
C VAL A 113 -5.21 14.30 -15.05
N ASN A 114 -6.43 14.04 -15.54
CA ASN A 114 -7.62 13.99 -14.68
C ASN A 114 -7.93 12.58 -14.19
N TRP A 115 -8.20 12.47 -12.91
CA TRP A 115 -8.69 11.25 -12.30
C TRP A 115 -10.20 11.14 -12.41
N LYS A 116 -10.70 9.96 -12.73
CA LYS A 116 -12.11 9.62 -12.81
C LYS A 116 -12.38 8.39 -11.98
N GLU A 117 -13.39 8.46 -11.12
CA GLU A 117 -13.88 7.30 -10.39
C GLU A 117 -14.50 6.27 -11.34
N VAL A 118 -14.22 5.00 -11.10
CA VAL A 118 -14.71 3.86 -11.89
C VAL A 118 -15.02 2.68 -11.00
N SER A 119 -15.65 1.64 -11.55
CA SER A 119 -15.84 0.39 -10.82
C SER A 119 -14.50 -0.33 -10.59
N LYS A 120 -14.46 -1.20 -9.56
CA LYS A 120 -13.33 -2.08 -9.28
C LYS A 120 -12.92 -2.91 -10.50
N GLU A 121 -13.89 -3.50 -11.19
CA GLU A 121 -13.68 -4.35 -12.38
C GLU A 121 -12.99 -3.56 -13.48
N LYS A 122 -13.44 -2.31 -13.70
CA LYS A 122 -12.83 -1.42 -14.69
C LYS A 122 -11.40 -1.06 -14.31
N ALA A 123 -11.16 -0.66 -13.07
CA ALA A 123 -9.82 -0.32 -12.61
C ALA A 123 -8.85 -1.50 -12.74
N LEU A 124 -9.26 -2.71 -12.30
CA LEU A 124 -8.43 -3.91 -12.37
C LEU A 124 -8.27 -4.47 -13.79
N SER A 125 -9.00 -3.99 -14.77
CA SER A 125 -8.82 -4.34 -16.20
C SER A 125 -7.79 -3.46 -16.90
N GLU A 126 -7.39 -2.33 -16.31
CA GLU A 126 -6.43 -1.41 -16.91
C GLU A 126 -5.05 -2.04 -17.02
N ILE A 127 -4.42 -1.85 -18.18
CA ILE A 127 -3.02 -2.23 -18.40
C ILE A 127 -2.17 -1.04 -17.98
N GLY A 128 -1.41 -1.23 -16.91
CA GLY A 128 -0.54 -0.19 -16.39
C GLY A 128 0.80 -0.08 -17.10
N SER A 129 1.53 0.96 -16.78
CA SER A 129 2.92 1.20 -17.17
C SER A 129 3.69 1.84 -16.00
N GLU A 130 4.97 2.14 -16.21
CA GLU A 130 5.77 2.87 -15.20
C GLU A 130 5.16 4.21 -14.79
N CYS A 131 4.41 4.85 -15.68
CA CYS A 131 3.85 6.20 -15.46
C CYS A 131 2.31 6.23 -15.46
N TYR A 132 1.64 5.11 -15.71
CA TYR A 132 0.20 5.02 -15.79
C TYR A 132 -0.31 3.78 -15.04
N TYR A 133 -1.27 3.99 -14.17
CA TYR A 133 -1.96 2.95 -13.40
C TYR A 133 -3.29 3.48 -12.89
N GLY A 134 -4.19 2.62 -12.49
CA GLY A 134 -5.33 2.97 -11.67
C GLY A 134 -4.90 3.21 -10.23
N LEU A 135 -5.72 3.88 -9.45
CA LEU A 135 -5.52 4.11 -8.02
C LEU A 135 -6.65 3.43 -7.24
N GLY A 136 -6.28 2.59 -6.30
CA GLY A 136 -7.18 2.03 -5.32
C GLY A 136 -6.98 2.70 -3.97
N LEU A 137 -8.08 3.13 -3.35
CA LEU A 137 -8.14 3.67 -2.00
C LEU A 137 -8.93 2.68 -1.14
N PHE A 138 -8.42 2.37 0.05
CA PHE A 138 -9.03 1.39 0.92
C PHE A 138 -9.05 1.90 2.36
N LYS A 139 -10.19 1.72 3.02
CA LYS A 139 -10.29 1.71 4.46
C LYS A 139 -10.44 0.25 4.90
N LEU A 140 -9.45 -0.24 5.62
CA LEU A 140 -9.36 -1.62 6.07
C LEU A 140 -9.51 -1.67 7.58
N LYS A 141 -10.10 -2.74 8.10
CA LYS A 141 -10.20 -3.04 9.53
C LYS A 141 -9.58 -4.41 9.80
N LEU A 142 -8.72 -4.49 10.80
CA LEU A 142 -8.11 -5.76 11.19
C LEU A 142 -9.20 -6.73 11.66
N THR A 143 -9.27 -7.90 11.01
CA THR A 143 -10.12 -9.01 11.45
C THR A 143 -9.37 -9.89 12.45
N LEU A 144 -10.10 -10.38 13.43
CA LEU A 144 -9.58 -11.33 14.43
C LEU A 144 -9.34 -12.71 13.82
#